data_8565d5fa22eac3f899ecfe760fea5dfa
#
_entry.id   8565d5fa22eac3f899ecfe760fea5dfa
#
_cell.length_a   1.000
_cell.length_b   1.000
_cell.length_c   1.000
_cell.angle_alpha   90.00
_cell.angle_beta   90.00
_cell.angle_gamma   90.00
#
_symmetry.space_group_name_H-M   'P 1'
#
loop_
_entity.id
_entity.type
_entity.pdbx_description
1 polymer ?
#
loop_
_entity_poly.entity_id
_entity_poly.type
_entity_poly.pdbx_seq_one_letter_code
_entity_poly.pdbx_strand_id
1 'polypeptide(L)'
;MQTSQSKIEWPVINMDAAIDALASAHYAVIPNFLSANMQQALHNELLQQQEKGFFHEAGIGRGIQQARNVDIRGDSICWLETDFAAGGQYLKAMDALRQQLNQAFFLGLQSFEGHYAH
;
A
#
# COMPACT_ATOMS: atom_id res chain seq x y z
N MET A 1 7.54 27.99 -17.53
CA MET A 1 8.21 27.01 -16.87
C MET A 1 7.27 26.08 -16.20
N GLN A 2 7.42 24.91 -16.51
CA GLN A 2 6.56 24.03 -15.96
C GLN A 2 6.96 23.65 -14.60
N THR A 3 6.03 23.58 -13.76
CA THR A 3 6.25 23.05 -12.48
C THR A 3 6.34 21.60 -12.65
N SER A 4 7.47 21.10 -12.57
CA SER A 4 7.56 19.71 -12.65
C SER A 4 6.84 19.11 -11.50
N GLN A 5 5.90 18.34 -11.79
CA GLN A 5 5.44 17.43 -10.79
C GLN A 5 6.57 16.55 -10.46
N SER A 6 7.10 16.70 -9.30
CA SER A 6 8.17 15.83 -8.89
C SER A 6 7.63 14.43 -8.90
N LYS A 7 8.19 13.65 -9.76
CA LYS A 7 7.95 12.23 -9.79
C LYS A 7 8.42 11.68 -8.47
N ILE A 8 7.54 10.98 -7.78
CA ILE A 8 7.93 10.29 -6.57
C ILE A 8 8.75 9.09 -7.00
N GLU A 9 9.97 9.08 -6.55
CA GLU A 9 10.85 7.97 -6.89
C GLU A 9 10.79 6.91 -5.82
N TRP A 10 10.79 5.68 -6.26
CA TRP A 10 10.83 4.55 -5.35
C TRP A 10 12.27 4.13 -5.14
N PRO A 11 12.67 3.79 -3.92
CA PRO A 11 14.04 3.35 -3.69
C PRO A 11 14.31 2.05 -4.42
N VAL A 12 15.57 1.87 -4.79
CA VAL A 12 16.02 0.60 -5.36
C VAL A 12 16.06 -0.41 -4.22
N ILE A 13 15.31 -1.49 -4.36
CA ILE A 13 15.20 -2.49 -3.32
C ILE A 13 16.01 -3.70 -3.73
N ASN A 14 16.81 -4.21 -2.80
CA ASN A 14 17.49 -5.47 -3.02
C ASN A 14 16.50 -6.60 -2.79
N MET A 15 15.81 -6.98 -3.85
CA MET A 15 14.81 -8.03 -3.78
C MET A 15 15.41 -9.39 -3.48
N ASP A 16 16.66 -9.62 -3.87
CA ASP A 16 17.30 -10.89 -3.58
C ASP A 16 17.40 -11.14 -2.08
N ALA A 17 17.77 -10.12 -1.32
CA ALA A 17 17.84 -10.25 0.14
C ALA A 17 16.46 -10.48 0.75
N ALA A 18 15.44 -9.79 0.24
CA ALA A 18 14.08 -9.97 0.72
C ALA A 18 13.55 -11.38 0.40
N ILE A 19 13.83 -11.87 -0.80
CA ILE A 19 13.43 -13.21 -1.21
C ILE A 19 14.12 -14.27 -0.35
N ASP A 20 15.42 -14.11 -0.10
CA ASP A 20 16.15 -15.04 0.77
C ASP A 20 15.58 -15.05 2.18
N ALA A 21 15.24 -13.89 2.72
CA ALA A 21 14.65 -13.80 4.05
C ALA A 21 13.28 -14.48 4.10
N LEU A 22 12.45 -14.28 3.08
CA LEU A 22 11.14 -14.92 3.01
C LEU A 22 11.28 -16.44 2.92
N ALA A 23 12.25 -16.92 2.15
CA ALA A 23 12.46 -18.34 1.98
C ALA A 23 12.93 -19.00 3.27
N SER A 24 13.78 -18.33 4.05
CA SER A 24 14.38 -18.94 5.24
C SER A 24 13.62 -18.63 6.52
N ALA A 25 13.13 -17.41 6.67
CA ALA A 25 12.49 -16.95 7.92
C ALA A 25 10.99 -16.76 7.79
N HIS A 26 10.43 -16.81 6.59
CA HIS A 26 9.00 -16.64 6.28
C HIS A 26 8.51 -15.21 6.46
N TYR A 27 9.42 -14.26 6.68
CA TYR A 27 9.10 -12.84 6.66
C TYR A 27 10.34 -12.06 6.25
N ALA A 28 10.13 -10.84 5.80
CA ALA A 28 11.24 -9.95 5.43
C ALA A 28 10.90 -8.54 5.87
N VAL A 29 11.93 -7.81 6.32
CA VAL A 29 11.82 -6.40 6.63
C VAL A 29 12.68 -5.67 5.61
N ILE A 30 12.09 -4.69 4.94
CA ILE A 30 12.79 -3.91 3.93
C ILE A 30 12.96 -2.49 4.48
N PRO A 31 14.14 -2.18 5.04
CA PRO A 31 14.35 -0.84 5.59
C PRO A 31 14.29 0.22 4.50
N ASN A 32 13.78 1.38 4.85
CA ASN A 32 13.72 2.52 3.94
C ASN A 32 12.98 2.24 2.64
N PHE A 33 11.97 1.37 2.72
CA PHE A 33 11.17 1.03 1.54
C PHE A 33 10.48 2.25 0.96
N LEU A 34 9.94 3.12 1.81
CA LEU A 34 9.33 4.36 1.37
C LEU A 34 10.31 5.51 1.54
N SER A 35 10.51 6.29 0.49
CA SER A 35 11.28 7.53 0.59
C SER A 35 10.55 8.53 1.45
N ALA A 36 11.27 9.54 1.94
CA ALA A 36 10.65 10.61 2.72
C ALA A 36 9.58 11.33 1.91
N ASN A 37 9.81 11.54 0.62
CA ASN A 37 8.83 12.19 -0.25
C ASN A 37 7.57 11.35 -0.40
N MET A 38 7.70 10.04 -0.54
CA MET A 38 6.55 9.17 -0.65
C MET A 38 5.77 9.13 0.65
N GLN A 39 6.46 9.06 1.79
CA GLN A 39 5.81 9.11 3.10
C GLN A 39 4.98 10.38 3.25
N GLN A 40 5.57 11.51 2.88
CA GLN A 40 4.89 12.80 2.97
C GLN A 40 3.69 12.86 2.03
N ALA A 41 3.85 12.37 0.81
CA ALA A 41 2.77 12.37 -0.18
C ALA A 41 1.60 11.50 0.27
N LEU A 42 1.89 10.32 0.81
CA LEU A 42 0.84 9.44 1.33
C LEU A 42 0.15 10.06 2.54
N HIS A 43 0.92 10.66 3.44
CA HIS A 43 0.36 11.31 4.62
C HIS A 43 -0.56 12.47 4.22
N ASN A 44 -0.14 13.31 3.28
CA ASN A 44 -0.95 14.41 2.79
C ASN A 44 -2.24 13.91 2.15
N GLU A 45 -2.16 12.82 1.39
CA GLU A 45 -3.33 12.25 0.75
C GLU A 45 -4.30 11.69 1.79
N LEU A 46 -3.78 11.05 2.84
CA LEU A 46 -4.61 10.57 3.95
C LEU A 46 -5.40 11.74 4.55
N LEU A 47 -4.73 12.84 4.82
CA LEU A 47 -5.38 14.01 5.40
C LEU A 47 -6.43 14.60 4.46
N GLN A 48 -6.14 14.64 3.16
CA GLN A 48 -7.09 15.13 2.17
C GLN A 48 -8.34 14.25 2.12
N GLN A 49 -8.16 12.96 2.13
CA GLN A 49 -9.30 12.03 2.10
C GLN A 49 -10.12 12.11 3.37
N GLN A 50 -9.47 12.33 4.51
CA GLN A 50 -10.14 12.56 5.78
C GLN A 50 -10.99 13.82 5.73
N GLU A 51 -10.41 14.90 5.22
CA GLU A 51 -11.10 16.18 5.11
C GLU A 51 -12.31 16.10 4.19
N LYS A 52 -12.23 15.31 3.12
CA LYS A 52 -13.34 15.09 2.20
C LYS A 52 -14.40 14.16 2.75
N GLY A 53 -14.15 13.53 3.89
CA GLY A 53 -15.11 12.64 4.51
C GLY A 53 -15.16 11.24 3.90
N PHE A 54 -14.09 10.82 3.25
CA PHE A 54 -14.08 9.53 2.56
C PHE A 54 -13.61 8.36 3.42
N PHE A 55 -13.33 8.61 4.68
CA PHE A 55 -13.05 7.52 5.62
C PHE A 55 -14.37 6.95 6.14
N HIS A 56 -14.38 5.65 6.37
CA HIS A 56 -15.53 4.96 6.94
C HIS A 56 -15.04 3.95 7.97
N GLU A 57 -15.95 3.47 8.78
CA GLU A 57 -15.58 2.49 9.79
C GLU A 57 -15.12 1.21 9.14
N ALA A 58 -14.06 0.64 9.72
CA ALA A 58 -13.50 -0.60 9.22
C ALA A 58 -14.42 -1.76 9.50
N GLY A 59 -14.50 -2.67 8.54
CA GLY A 59 -15.19 -3.92 8.69
C GLY A 59 -14.24 -5.07 8.38
N ILE A 60 -14.80 -6.26 8.19
CA ILE A 60 -14.04 -7.43 7.80
C ILE A 60 -14.21 -7.60 6.29
N GLY A 61 -13.11 -7.49 5.55
CA GLY A 61 -13.14 -7.61 4.10
C GLY A 61 -13.64 -6.35 3.43
N ARG A 62 -13.92 -6.45 2.12
CA ARG A 62 -14.29 -5.33 1.28
C ARG A 62 -15.52 -5.70 0.45
N GLY A 63 -16.33 -4.70 0.12
CA GLY A 63 -17.49 -4.88 -0.73
C GLY A 63 -18.77 -5.10 0.07
N ILE A 64 -19.80 -5.62 -0.61
CA ILE A 64 -21.13 -5.74 -0.01
C ILE A 64 -21.17 -6.75 1.13
N GLN A 65 -20.20 -7.65 1.18
CA GLN A 65 -20.12 -8.62 2.25
C GLN A 65 -19.32 -8.12 3.45
N GLN A 66 -18.86 -6.90 3.39
CA GLN A 66 -18.11 -6.31 4.47
C GLN A 66 -19.00 -6.22 5.70
N ALA A 67 -18.52 -6.79 6.82
CA ALA A 67 -19.21 -6.73 8.08
C ALA A 67 -18.51 -5.72 8.98
N ARG A 68 -19.29 -4.86 9.60
CA ARG A 68 -18.77 -3.96 10.60
C ARG A 68 -18.63 -4.70 11.91
N ASN A 69 -17.42 -4.72 12.43
CA ASN A 69 -17.18 -5.41 13.71
C ASN A 69 -16.25 -4.57 14.56
N VAL A 70 -16.83 -3.68 15.36
CA VAL A 70 -16.10 -2.76 16.22
C VAL A 70 -15.34 -3.46 17.34
N ASP A 71 -15.70 -4.69 17.68
CA ASP A 71 -14.97 -5.46 18.68
C ASP A 71 -13.64 -5.94 18.14
N ILE A 72 -13.52 -6.10 16.81
CA ILE A 72 -12.28 -6.50 16.16
C ILE A 72 -11.50 -5.29 15.67
N ARG A 73 -12.22 -4.33 15.08
CA ARG A 73 -11.57 -3.15 14.49
C ARG A 73 -12.35 -1.91 14.87
N GLY A 74 -11.67 -0.98 15.55
CA GLY A 74 -12.25 0.30 15.94
C GLY A 74 -11.77 1.47 15.13
N ASP A 75 -10.97 1.21 14.07
CA ASP A 75 -10.41 2.28 13.25
C ASP A 75 -11.33 2.64 12.08
N SER A 76 -11.04 3.78 11.47
CA SER A 76 -11.66 4.20 10.21
C SER A 76 -10.67 3.97 9.09
N ILE A 77 -11.15 3.58 7.92
CA ILE A 77 -10.29 3.30 6.78
C ILE A 77 -10.78 4.02 5.54
N CYS A 78 -9.85 4.22 4.61
CA CYS A 78 -10.13 4.69 3.26
C CYS A 78 -9.33 3.80 2.31
N TRP A 79 -10.02 3.04 1.46
CA TRP A 79 -9.34 2.15 0.52
C TRP A 79 -8.53 2.96 -0.48
N LEU A 80 -7.33 2.47 -0.80
CA LEU A 80 -6.51 3.07 -1.86
C LEU A 80 -7.13 2.74 -3.20
N GLU A 81 -7.14 3.75 -4.08
CA GLU A 81 -7.67 3.60 -5.42
C GLU A 81 -6.57 3.93 -6.43
N THR A 82 -6.68 3.35 -7.61
CA THR A 82 -5.66 3.53 -8.63
C THR A 82 -5.57 4.95 -9.16
N ASP A 83 -6.63 5.74 -9.01
CA ASP A 83 -6.63 7.13 -9.43
C ASP A 83 -6.18 8.10 -8.33
N PHE A 84 -5.85 7.60 -7.14
CA PHE A 84 -5.24 8.43 -6.11
C PHE A 84 -3.80 8.77 -6.53
N ALA A 85 -3.38 10.01 -6.34
CA ALA A 85 -2.06 10.43 -6.79
C ALA A 85 -0.94 9.66 -6.09
N ALA A 86 -0.95 9.63 -4.76
CA ALA A 86 0.09 8.91 -4.01
C ALA A 86 -0.26 7.44 -3.85
N GLY A 87 -1.49 7.15 -3.43
CA GLY A 87 -1.94 5.79 -3.23
C GLY A 87 -1.90 4.95 -4.49
N GLY A 88 -2.20 5.55 -5.64
CA GLY A 88 -2.12 4.87 -6.93
C GLY A 88 -0.70 4.44 -7.27
N GLN A 89 0.28 5.30 -6.97
CA GLN A 89 1.68 4.94 -7.17
C GLN A 89 2.10 3.81 -6.24
N TYR A 90 1.64 3.85 -5.00
CA TYR A 90 1.91 2.79 -4.05
C TYR A 90 1.32 1.46 -4.53
N LEU A 91 0.08 1.47 -5.01
CA LEU A 91 -0.57 0.27 -5.54
C LEU A 91 0.20 -0.29 -6.74
N LYS A 92 0.72 0.59 -7.59
CA LYS A 92 1.51 0.15 -8.74
C LYS A 92 2.81 -0.52 -8.29
N ALA A 93 3.46 0.02 -7.28
CA ALA A 93 4.67 -0.58 -6.74
C ALA A 93 4.38 -1.94 -6.10
N MET A 94 3.25 -2.06 -5.40
CA MET A 94 2.85 -3.33 -4.80
C MET A 94 2.49 -4.36 -5.86
N ASP A 95 1.93 -3.93 -6.99
CA ASP A 95 1.65 -4.84 -8.08
C ASP A 95 2.94 -5.40 -8.69
N ALA A 96 3.95 -4.55 -8.85
CA ALA A 96 5.25 -5.01 -9.31
C ALA A 96 5.89 -6.01 -8.33
N LEU A 97 5.77 -5.73 -7.04
CA LEU A 97 6.25 -6.65 -5.99
C LEU A 97 5.52 -7.99 -6.05
N ARG A 98 4.20 -7.95 -6.22
CA ARG A 98 3.38 -9.15 -6.37
C ARG A 98 3.91 -10.04 -7.50
N GLN A 99 4.19 -9.43 -8.65
CA GLN A 99 4.71 -10.18 -9.80
C GLN A 99 6.06 -10.80 -9.51
N GLN A 100 6.94 -10.07 -8.83
CA GLN A 100 8.25 -10.59 -8.47
C GLN A 100 8.15 -11.77 -7.52
N LEU A 101 7.25 -11.70 -6.53
CA LEU A 101 7.03 -12.79 -5.59
C LEU A 101 6.46 -14.01 -6.30
N ASN A 102 5.53 -13.80 -7.24
CA ASN A 102 4.99 -14.91 -8.03
C ASN A 102 6.09 -15.64 -8.80
N GLN A 103 7.01 -14.88 -9.39
CA GLN A 103 8.11 -15.48 -10.14
C GLN A 103 9.08 -16.22 -9.23
N ALA A 104 9.40 -15.62 -8.08
CA ALA A 104 10.40 -16.21 -7.18
C ALA A 104 9.92 -17.47 -6.50
N PHE A 105 8.64 -17.57 -6.17
CA PHE A 105 8.09 -18.66 -5.37
C PHE A 105 7.00 -19.45 -6.07
N PHE A 106 6.79 -19.20 -7.36
CA PHE A 106 5.76 -19.88 -8.16
C PHE A 106 4.38 -19.76 -7.50
N LEU A 107 4.06 -18.54 -7.03
CA LEU A 107 2.77 -18.28 -6.40
C LEU A 107 1.77 -17.83 -7.44
N GLY A 108 0.49 -17.84 -7.05
CA GLY A 108 -0.59 -17.36 -7.88
C GLY A 108 -1.29 -16.15 -7.29
N LEU A 109 -0.53 -15.22 -6.70
CA LEU A 109 -1.10 -14.00 -6.14
C LEU A 109 -1.70 -13.17 -7.26
N GLN A 110 -2.98 -12.79 -7.14
CA GLN A 110 -3.70 -12.13 -8.21
C GLN A 110 -3.89 -10.64 -8.01
N SER A 111 -3.88 -10.18 -6.75
CA SER A 111 -4.13 -8.77 -6.48
C SER A 111 -3.56 -8.37 -5.13
N PHE A 112 -3.52 -7.06 -4.91
CA PHE A 112 -3.13 -6.45 -3.65
C PHE A 112 -4.17 -5.41 -3.27
N GLU A 113 -4.54 -5.37 -2.02
CA GLU A 113 -5.43 -4.33 -1.50
C GLU A 113 -4.75 -3.60 -0.37
N GLY A 114 -4.92 -2.30 -0.31
CA GLY A 114 -4.37 -1.49 0.76
C GLY A 114 -5.31 -0.36 1.12
N HIS A 115 -5.17 0.16 2.32
CA HIS A 115 -6.00 1.26 2.77
C HIS A 115 -5.24 2.17 3.73
N TYR A 116 -5.69 3.42 3.80
CA TYR A 116 -5.31 4.30 4.90
C TYR A 116 -6.13 3.90 6.13
N ALA A 117 -5.55 4.07 7.29
CA ALA A 117 -6.23 3.80 8.57
C ALA A 117 -6.01 4.95 9.53
N HIS A 118 -7.03 5.24 10.31
CA HIS A 118 -6.94 6.32 11.30
C HIS A 118 -7.65 5.92 12.59
#